data_239f9d2c39b4fe842d21ac140f5bf5e3
#
_entry.id   239f9d2c39b4fe842d21ac140f5bf5e3
#
_cell.length_a   1.000
_cell.length_b   1.000
_cell.length_c   1.000
_cell.angle_alpha   90.00
_cell.angle_beta   90.00
_cell.angle_gamma   90.00
#
_symmetry.space_group_name_H-M   'P 1'
#
loop_
_entity.id
_entity.type
_entity.pdbx_description
1 polymer ?
#
loop_
_entity_poly.entity_id
_entity_poly.type
_entity_poly.pdbx_seq_one_letter_code
_entity_poly.pdbx_strand_id
1 'polypeptide(L)'
;MGGIAICDFAWLGRVEYEEAWQYQRELARRRALGEIADTILLLEHPPVFTTGRRGPGANLRLPEEALGAPLVETDRGGDITFHGPGQLIAYPIVDLRAASLSVVSYVRALEEAVVRTVLTYGIEAHTECGLTGVWVGETGPPAEKIAAIGVRIGKPGGPAGGWVTTHGLALNVTVDLEWFERIVPCGIGERGVTSIESLTGQRPRLEDVAEVLRDALGDVLGREVRVVESAMVTGRAMPAP
;
A
#
# COMPACT_ATOMS: atom_id res chain seq x y z
N MET A 1 -2.58 -4.72 32.86
CA MET A 1 -1.65 -4.91 31.75
C MET A 1 -2.49 -5.13 30.51
N GLY A 2 -2.60 -4.13 29.64
CA GLY A 2 -3.30 -4.29 28.36
C GLY A 2 -2.48 -5.23 27.48
N GLY A 3 -3.09 -6.30 26.98
CA GLY A 3 -2.45 -7.19 26.01
C GLY A 3 -2.14 -6.42 24.71
N ILE A 4 -1.17 -6.91 23.93
CA ILE A 4 -0.86 -6.37 22.61
C ILE A 4 -2.11 -6.52 21.74
N ALA A 5 -2.51 -5.47 21.04
CA ALA A 5 -3.69 -5.52 20.18
C ALA A 5 -3.42 -6.38 18.94
N ILE A 6 -4.40 -7.20 18.56
CA ILE A 6 -4.32 -8.10 17.41
C ILE A 6 -4.56 -7.32 16.11
N CYS A 7 -3.83 -7.67 15.07
CA CYS A 7 -4.11 -7.27 13.70
C CYS A 7 -4.25 -8.52 12.81
N ASP A 8 -5.36 -8.59 12.08
CA ASP A 8 -5.62 -9.66 11.11
C ASP A 8 -4.90 -9.36 9.79
N PHE A 9 -4.21 -10.36 9.25
CA PHE A 9 -3.53 -10.28 7.95
C PHE A 9 -4.11 -11.32 7.00
N ALA A 10 -4.56 -10.87 5.84
CA ALA A 10 -5.10 -11.74 4.80
C ALA A 10 -4.38 -11.51 3.47
N TRP A 11 -3.85 -12.60 2.88
CA TRP A 11 -3.41 -12.61 1.49
C TRP A 11 -4.60 -12.88 0.57
N LEU A 12 -4.87 -12.01 -0.39
CA LEU A 12 -6.02 -12.09 -1.29
C LEU A 12 -5.64 -12.55 -2.71
N GLY A 13 -4.34 -12.71 -3.00
CA GLY A 13 -3.91 -12.96 -4.37
C GLY A 13 -4.16 -11.76 -5.29
N ARG A 14 -4.54 -12.01 -6.54
CA ARG A 14 -4.83 -10.95 -7.52
C ARG A 14 -6.29 -10.55 -7.47
N VAL A 15 -6.56 -9.27 -7.19
CA VAL A 15 -7.91 -8.71 -7.00
C VAL A 15 -8.08 -7.44 -7.82
N GLU A 16 -9.23 -7.29 -8.49
CA GLU A 16 -9.58 -6.06 -9.19
C GLU A 16 -9.60 -4.86 -8.23
N TYR A 17 -9.15 -3.69 -8.73
CA TYR A 17 -8.96 -2.52 -7.86
C TYR A 17 -10.26 -2.07 -7.17
N GLU A 18 -11.34 -1.98 -7.93
CA GLU A 18 -12.65 -1.55 -7.38
C GLU A 18 -13.20 -2.53 -6.36
N GLU A 19 -13.00 -3.84 -6.58
CA GLU A 19 -13.40 -4.88 -5.64
C GLU A 19 -12.61 -4.77 -4.32
N ALA A 20 -11.29 -4.65 -4.40
CA ALA A 20 -10.45 -4.45 -3.22
C ALA A 20 -10.81 -3.14 -2.48
N TRP A 21 -11.17 -2.08 -3.21
CA TRP A 21 -11.62 -0.83 -2.60
C TRP A 21 -12.98 -0.98 -1.90
N GLN A 22 -13.88 -1.81 -2.41
CA GLN A 22 -15.13 -2.15 -1.71
C GLN A 22 -14.86 -2.91 -0.41
N TYR A 23 -13.95 -3.88 -0.41
CA TYR A 23 -13.53 -4.58 0.81
C TYR A 23 -12.98 -3.62 1.86
N GLN A 24 -12.10 -2.72 1.47
CA GLN A 24 -11.54 -1.70 2.37
C GLN A 24 -12.63 -0.85 3.03
N ARG A 25 -13.62 -0.38 2.25
CA ARG A 25 -14.73 0.45 2.79
C ARG A 25 -15.57 -0.32 3.80
N GLU A 26 -15.90 -1.56 3.51
CA GLU A 26 -16.68 -2.39 4.43
C GLU A 26 -15.90 -2.73 5.70
N LEU A 27 -14.63 -3.11 5.57
CA LEU A 27 -13.77 -3.37 6.71
C LEU A 27 -13.58 -2.11 7.58
N ALA A 28 -13.38 -0.95 6.95
CA ALA A 28 -13.25 0.31 7.68
C ALA A 28 -14.54 0.66 8.45
N ARG A 29 -15.72 0.40 7.87
CA ARG A 29 -17.00 0.54 8.57
C ARG A 29 -17.09 -0.40 9.78
N ARG A 30 -16.80 -1.67 9.60
CA ARG A 30 -16.84 -2.69 10.67
C ARG A 30 -15.82 -2.41 11.76
N ARG A 31 -14.60 -1.96 11.37
CA ARG A 31 -13.57 -1.59 12.34
C ARG A 31 -13.98 -0.37 13.16
N ALA A 32 -14.60 0.63 12.53
CA ALA A 32 -15.11 1.82 13.24
C ALA A 32 -16.23 1.50 14.24
N LEU A 33 -17.00 0.44 13.98
CA LEU A 33 -18.03 -0.07 14.88
C LEU A 33 -17.46 -0.98 15.99
N GLY A 34 -16.18 -1.33 15.93
CA GLY A 34 -15.55 -2.26 16.86
C GLY A 34 -15.93 -3.73 16.62
N GLU A 35 -16.51 -4.05 15.46
CA GLU A 35 -16.94 -5.40 15.09
C GLU A 35 -15.75 -6.32 14.74
N ILE A 36 -14.65 -5.74 14.32
CA ILE A 36 -13.42 -6.46 13.92
C ILE A 36 -12.17 -5.80 14.51
N ALA A 37 -11.07 -6.55 14.57
CA ALA A 37 -9.74 -6.04 14.88
C ALA A 37 -9.20 -5.14 13.76
N ASP A 38 -8.04 -4.50 13.97
CA ASP A 38 -7.28 -3.92 12.88
C ASP A 38 -7.01 -5.01 11.85
N THR A 39 -7.07 -4.68 10.55
CA THR A 39 -6.95 -5.67 9.48
C THR A 39 -6.05 -5.13 8.37
N ILE A 40 -5.14 -5.95 7.85
CA ILE A 40 -4.30 -5.59 6.70
C ILE A 40 -4.56 -6.58 5.58
N LEU A 41 -4.97 -6.05 4.42
CA LEU A 41 -5.09 -6.82 3.19
C LEU A 41 -3.77 -6.74 2.44
N LEU A 42 -3.23 -7.89 2.04
CA LEU A 42 -2.06 -8.03 1.17
C LEU A 42 -2.52 -8.65 -0.15
N LEU A 43 -2.15 -8.05 -1.26
CA LEU A 43 -2.65 -8.46 -2.58
C LEU A 43 -1.78 -7.91 -3.72
N GLU A 44 -2.12 -8.27 -4.95
CA GLU A 44 -1.71 -7.55 -6.16
C GLU A 44 -2.95 -7.16 -6.99
N HIS A 45 -2.82 -6.20 -7.90
CA HIS A 45 -3.87 -5.83 -8.85
C HIS A 45 -3.53 -6.26 -10.27
N PRO A 46 -4.53 -6.50 -11.14
CA PRO A 46 -4.36 -6.35 -12.58
C PRO A 46 -3.87 -4.95 -12.93
N PRO A 47 -3.34 -4.72 -14.15
CA PRO A 47 -2.89 -3.40 -14.56
C PRO A 47 -3.97 -2.33 -14.40
N VAL A 48 -3.70 -1.29 -13.62
CA VAL A 48 -4.61 -0.16 -13.38
C VAL A 48 -3.82 1.10 -13.01
N PHE A 49 -4.22 2.23 -13.57
CA PHE A 49 -3.79 3.55 -13.10
C PHE A 49 -4.78 4.07 -12.08
N THR A 50 -4.30 4.73 -11.03
CA THR A 50 -5.18 5.36 -10.04
C THR A 50 -4.77 6.79 -9.80
N THR A 51 -5.74 7.70 -9.70
CA THR A 51 -5.49 9.08 -9.26
C THR A 51 -5.98 9.27 -7.84
N GLY A 52 -5.24 10.03 -7.05
CA GLY A 52 -5.69 10.46 -5.74
C GLY A 52 -6.46 11.78 -5.83
N ARG A 53 -6.75 12.37 -4.67
CA ARG A 53 -7.55 13.62 -4.56
C ARG A 53 -6.97 14.85 -5.27
N ARG A 54 -5.70 14.79 -5.70
CA ARG A 54 -5.12 15.86 -6.52
C ARG A 54 -5.46 15.73 -8.00
N GLY A 55 -6.09 14.63 -8.41
CA GLY A 55 -6.40 14.30 -9.79
C GLY A 55 -5.15 13.95 -10.62
N PRO A 56 -5.32 13.58 -11.89
CA PRO A 56 -4.20 13.28 -12.79
C PRO A 56 -3.43 14.55 -13.19
N GLY A 57 -4.08 15.72 -13.22
CA GLY A 57 -3.46 16.98 -13.61
C GLY A 57 -2.69 16.90 -14.93
N ALA A 58 -1.49 17.52 -14.98
CA ALA A 58 -0.55 17.44 -16.10
C ALA A 58 0.38 16.20 -16.01
N ASN A 59 0.07 15.24 -15.17
CA ASN A 59 0.94 14.11 -14.86
C ASN A 59 0.67 12.86 -15.74
N LEU A 60 -0.26 12.95 -16.69
CA LEU A 60 -0.40 11.99 -17.80
C LEU A 60 0.58 12.37 -18.91
N ARG A 61 1.44 11.44 -19.32
CA ARG A 61 2.31 11.60 -20.49
C ARG A 61 1.66 11.14 -21.77
N LEU A 62 0.61 10.32 -21.65
CA LEU A 62 -0.21 9.83 -22.75
C LEU A 62 -1.67 10.19 -22.50
N PRO A 63 -2.51 10.34 -23.53
CA PRO A 63 -3.95 10.46 -23.36
C PRO A 63 -4.50 9.17 -22.73
N GLU A 64 -5.61 9.29 -22.01
CA GLU A 64 -6.19 8.18 -21.22
C GLU A 64 -6.41 6.93 -22.08
N GLU A 65 -6.88 7.09 -23.31
CA GLU A 65 -7.16 6.00 -24.24
C GLU A 65 -5.90 5.22 -24.65
N ALA A 66 -4.72 5.84 -24.50
CA ALA A 66 -3.42 5.24 -24.83
C ALA A 66 -2.69 4.65 -23.63
N LEU A 67 -3.27 4.73 -22.42
CA LEU A 67 -2.66 4.18 -21.22
C LEU A 67 -2.53 2.66 -21.25
N GLY A 68 -3.42 1.95 -21.96
CA GLY A 68 -3.40 0.49 -22.07
C GLY A 68 -3.91 -0.25 -20.82
N ALA A 69 -4.39 0.48 -19.81
CA ALA A 69 -5.04 -0.04 -18.62
C ALA A 69 -6.06 0.99 -18.10
N PRO A 70 -7.10 0.58 -17.34
CA PRO A 70 -8.10 1.50 -16.79
C PRO A 70 -7.46 2.60 -15.92
N LEU A 71 -8.08 3.79 -15.92
CA LEU A 71 -7.78 4.88 -15.01
C LEU A 71 -8.94 5.02 -14.01
N VAL A 72 -8.65 4.91 -12.72
CA VAL A 72 -9.64 4.96 -11.65
C VAL A 72 -9.40 6.17 -10.75
N GLU A 73 -10.40 7.03 -10.61
CA GLU A 73 -10.37 8.13 -9.65
C GLU A 73 -10.66 7.62 -8.23
N THR A 74 -9.81 7.98 -7.28
CA THR A 74 -9.89 7.49 -5.91
C THR A 74 -9.85 8.62 -4.88
N ASP A 75 -10.16 8.28 -3.63
CA ASP A 75 -10.16 9.22 -2.51
C ASP A 75 -8.89 9.15 -1.64
N ARG A 76 -7.85 8.39 -2.08
CA ARG A 76 -6.54 8.34 -1.41
C ARG A 76 -5.81 9.69 -1.48
N GLY A 77 -4.84 9.86 -0.59
CA GLY A 77 -3.87 10.94 -0.74
C GLY A 77 -2.96 10.73 -1.95
N GLY A 78 -2.34 11.81 -2.40
CA GLY A 78 -1.40 11.76 -3.50
C GLY A 78 -2.01 12.06 -4.85
N ASP A 79 -1.26 11.73 -5.89
CA ASP A 79 -1.46 12.00 -7.31
C ASP A 79 -1.64 10.68 -8.07
N ILE A 80 -1.34 10.68 -9.39
CA ILE A 80 -1.40 9.49 -10.23
C ILE A 80 -0.31 8.49 -9.89
N THR A 81 -0.65 7.21 -9.94
CA THR A 81 0.30 6.08 -9.90
C THR A 81 -0.22 4.91 -10.72
N PHE A 82 0.60 3.88 -10.86
CA PHE A 82 0.28 2.61 -11.51
C PHE A 82 0.30 1.48 -10.48
N HIS A 83 -0.61 0.52 -10.66
CA HIS A 83 -0.59 -0.77 -9.99
C HIS A 83 -0.69 -1.88 -11.03
N GLY A 84 0.00 -3.00 -10.78
CA GLY A 84 -0.01 -4.12 -11.69
C GLY A 84 0.67 -5.37 -11.14
N PRO A 85 0.65 -6.47 -11.91
CA PRO A 85 1.28 -7.73 -11.53
C PRO A 85 2.75 -7.53 -11.14
N GLY A 86 3.17 -8.20 -10.06
CA GLY A 86 4.52 -8.04 -9.51
C GLY A 86 4.68 -6.85 -8.55
N GLN A 87 3.60 -6.10 -8.27
CA GLN A 87 3.61 -5.05 -7.24
C GLN A 87 2.84 -5.55 -6.01
N LEU A 88 3.50 -5.59 -4.85
CA LEU A 88 2.86 -5.96 -3.59
C LEU A 88 2.10 -4.77 -3.02
N ILE A 89 0.81 -4.95 -2.83
CA ILE A 89 -0.09 -3.95 -2.25
C ILE A 89 -0.39 -4.33 -0.81
N ALA A 90 -0.35 -3.36 0.10
CA ALA A 90 -0.84 -3.49 1.45
C ALA A 90 -1.86 -2.40 1.77
N TYR A 91 -3.05 -2.80 2.21
CA TYR A 91 -4.14 -1.92 2.64
C TYR A 91 -4.42 -2.11 4.14
N PRO A 92 -3.74 -1.36 5.03
CA PRO A 92 -4.02 -1.41 6.45
C PRO A 92 -5.30 -0.65 6.79
N ILE A 93 -6.22 -1.35 7.44
CA ILE A 93 -7.48 -0.83 7.99
C ILE A 93 -7.30 -0.75 9.51
N VAL A 94 -6.79 0.37 9.98
CA VAL A 94 -6.33 0.57 11.37
C VAL A 94 -7.07 1.76 11.98
N ASP A 95 -7.55 1.60 13.21
CA ASP A 95 -8.04 2.72 14.00
C ASP A 95 -6.86 3.44 14.66
N LEU A 96 -6.49 4.59 14.09
CA LEU A 96 -5.33 5.38 14.54
C LEU A 96 -5.46 5.87 15.98
N ARG A 97 -6.68 6.13 16.47
CA ARG A 97 -6.88 6.53 17.88
C ARG A 97 -6.63 5.36 18.82
N ALA A 98 -7.20 4.20 18.50
CA ALA A 98 -6.96 2.99 19.26
C ALA A 98 -5.47 2.56 19.22
N ALA A 99 -4.78 2.90 18.14
CA ALA A 99 -3.35 2.68 17.97
C ALA A 99 -2.48 3.78 18.61
N SER A 100 -3.06 4.87 19.12
CA SER A 100 -2.34 6.06 19.61
C SER A 100 -1.37 6.66 18.57
N LEU A 101 -1.75 6.58 17.28
CA LEU A 101 -0.97 7.08 16.16
C LEU A 101 -1.54 8.39 15.60
N SER A 102 -0.67 9.35 15.31
CA SER A 102 -0.99 10.47 14.44
C SER A 102 -0.95 10.01 12.96
N VAL A 103 -1.53 10.80 12.07
CA VAL A 103 -1.44 10.53 10.61
C VAL A 103 0.01 10.48 10.15
N VAL A 104 0.85 11.39 10.66
CA VAL A 104 2.27 11.45 10.29
C VAL A 104 3.02 10.22 10.79
N SER A 105 2.83 9.84 12.08
CA SER A 105 3.50 8.67 12.64
C SER A 105 3.04 7.38 11.97
N TYR A 106 1.78 7.29 11.56
CA TYR A 106 1.28 6.15 10.79
C TYR A 106 1.96 6.03 9.41
N VAL A 107 2.05 7.12 8.65
CA VAL A 107 2.74 7.12 7.35
C VAL A 107 4.21 6.73 7.53
N ARG A 108 4.89 7.27 8.54
CA ARG A 108 6.28 6.90 8.85
C ARG A 108 6.43 5.43 9.26
N ALA A 109 5.45 4.87 9.96
CA ALA A 109 5.45 3.44 10.27
C ALA A 109 5.33 2.59 8.99
N LEU A 110 4.49 2.98 8.02
CA LEU A 110 4.41 2.29 6.74
C LEU A 110 5.73 2.37 5.95
N GLU A 111 6.36 3.53 5.92
CA GLU A 111 7.67 3.71 5.28
C GLU A 111 8.73 2.83 5.95
N GLU A 112 8.78 2.81 7.27
CA GLU A 112 9.72 1.99 8.05
C GLU A 112 9.51 0.49 7.79
N ALA A 113 8.24 0.02 7.71
CA ALA A 113 7.95 -1.37 7.37
C ALA A 113 8.52 -1.75 5.99
N VAL A 114 8.40 -0.87 5.00
CA VAL A 114 8.98 -1.10 3.68
C VAL A 114 10.51 -1.12 3.74
N VAL A 115 11.13 -0.15 4.43
CA VAL A 115 12.61 -0.10 4.59
C VAL A 115 13.12 -1.40 5.18
N ARG A 116 12.51 -1.91 6.27
CA ARG A 116 12.87 -3.19 6.87
C ARG A 116 12.67 -4.36 5.91
N THR A 117 11.58 -4.35 5.15
CA THR A 117 11.28 -5.40 4.18
C THR A 117 12.35 -5.47 3.10
N VAL A 118 12.68 -4.35 2.45
CA VAL A 118 13.64 -4.37 1.34
C VAL A 118 15.08 -4.60 1.81
N LEU A 119 15.39 -4.29 3.08
CA LEU A 119 16.68 -4.60 3.69
C LEU A 119 16.94 -6.11 3.73
N THR A 120 15.92 -6.96 3.87
CA THR A 120 16.07 -8.43 3.83
C THR A 120 16.52 -8.94 2.46
N TYR A 121 16.37 -8.13 1.42
CA TYR A 121 16.86 -8.38 0.06
C TYR A 121 18.18 -7.67 -0.24
N GLY A 122 18.84 -7.09 0.81
CA GLY A 122 20.12 -6.39 0.67
C GLY A 122 20.00 -4.98 0.10
N ILE A 123 18.81 -4.40 0.07
CA ILE A 123 18.55 -3.04 -0.45
C ILE A 123 18.56 -2.04 0.71
N GLU A 124 19.49 -1.10 0.68
CA GLU A 124 19.50 0.07 1.58
C GLU A 124 18.56 1.13 1.03
N ALA A 125 17.45 1.34 1.72
CA ALA A 125 16.42 2.30 1.34
C ALA A 125 16.22 3.35 2.44
N HIS A 126 15.69 4.51 2.06
CA HIS A 126 15.51 5.64 2.95
C HIS A 126 14.18 6.38 2.69
N THR A 127 13.86 7.30 3.58
CA THR A 127 12.74 8.24 3.41
C THR A 127 13.28 9.62 3.06
N GLU A 128 12.53 10.40 2.27
CA GLU A 128 12.88 11.75 1.87
C GLU A 128 12.04 12.79 2.61
N CYS A 129 12.65 13.88 2.99
CA CYS A 129 11.93 14.97 3.66
C CYS A 129 10.92 15.62 2.69
N GLY A 130 9.65 15.71 3.10
CA GLY A 130 8.58 16.31 2.30
C GLY A 130 8.04 15.41 1.17
N LEU A 131 8.65 14.25 0.92
CA LEU A 131 8.21 13.30 -0.10
C LEU A 131 7.80 11.97 0.53
N THR A 132 6.53 11.63 0.44
CA THR A 132 6.01 10.37 0.95
C THR A 132 6.40 9.21 0.03
N GLY A 133 6.86 8.11 0.63
CA GLY A 133 7.31 6.90 -0.06
C GLY A 133 8.69 6.46 0.40
N VAL A 134 9.18 5.36 -0.18
CA VAL A 134 10.51 4.81 0.14
C VAL A 134 11.38 4.87 -1.11
N TRP A 135 12.63 5.29 -0.91
CA TRP A 135 13.55 5.65 -1.97
C TRP A 135 14.86 4.89 -1.84
N VAL A 136 15.53 4.68 -2.98
CA VAL A 136 16.84 4.01 -3.07
C VAL A 136 17.79 4.89 -3.87
N GLY A 137 19.06 4.87 -3.51
CA GLY A 137 20.10 5.73 -4.09
C GLY A 137 20.51 6.85 -3.14
N GLU A 138 21.24 7.84 -3.66
CA GLU A 138 21.60 9.03 -2.87
C GLU A 138 20.38 9.89 -2.57
N THR A 139 20.37 10.54 -1.39
CA THR A 139 19.30 11.46 -1.01
C THR A 139 19.20 12.62 -2.00
N GLY A 140 17.99 12.90 -2.48
CA GLY A 140 17.75 13.88 -3.55
C GLY A 140 17.69 13.22 -4.94
N PRO A 141 17.59 14.01 -6.04
CA PRO A 141 17.79 13.44 -7.36
C PRO A 141 19.23 12.90 -7.51
N PRO A 142 19.48 11.67 -7.95
CA PRO A 142 18.60 10.80 -8.74
C PRO A 142 17.94 9.64 -7.96
N ALA A 143 17.61 9.78 -6.67
CA ALA A 143 16.96 8.68 -5.94
C ALA A 143 15.72 8.16 -6.66
N GLU A 144 15.55 6.84 -6.66
CA GLU A 144 14.44 6.14 -7.32
C GLU A 144 13.44 5.60 -6.29
N LYS A 145 12.17 5.69 -6.59
CA LYS A 145 11.11 5.23 -5.68
C LYS A 145 10.89 3.73 -5.82
N ILE A 146 11.11 2.99 -4.72
CA ILE A 146 10.79 1.55 -4.65
C ILE A 146 9.38 1.29 -4.13
N ALA A 147 8.83 2.19 -3.30
CA ALA A 147 7.45 2.06 -2.83
C ALA A 147 6.72 3.40 -2.76
N ALA A 148 5.48 3.40 -3.22
CA ALA A 148 4.55 4.51 -3.11
C ALA A 148 3.63 4.33 -1.91
N ILE A 149 3.25 5.44 -1.25
CA ILE A 149 2.31 5.43 -0.12
C ILE A 149 1.24 6.49 -0.37
N GLY A 150 -0.01 6.07 -0.34
CA GLY A 150 -1.16 6.95 -0.48
C GLY A 150 -2.29 6.46 0.40
N VAL A 151 -2.54 7.15 1.52
CA VAL A 151 -3.54 6.75 2.50
C VAL A 151 -4.73 7.72 2.53
N ARG A 152 -5.85 7.24 3.02
CA ARG A 152 -6.97 8.06 3.44
C ARG A 152 -7.33 7.74 4.88
N ILE A 153 -7.60 8.76 5.65
CA ILE A 153 -8.13 8.63 7.00
C ILE A 153 -9.56 9.19 6.98
N GLY A 154 -10.50 8.34 7.29
CA GLY A 154 -11.90 8.69 7.38
C GLY A 154 -12.39 8.72 8.82
N LYS A 155 -13.63 9.19 8.98
CA LYS A 155 -14.45 8.98 10.16
C LYS A 155 -15.70 8.23 9.72
N PRO A 156 -15.64 6.91 9.47
CA PRO A 156 -16.86 6.15 9.25
C PRO A 156 -17.77 6.34 10.45
N GLY A 157 -19.07 6.40 10.24
CA GLY A 157 -20.07 6.79 11.25
C GLY A 157 -20.29 5.80 12.40
N GLY A 158 -19.23 5.21 12.92
CA GLY A 158 -19.31 4.30 14.04
C GLY A 158 -19.37 5.00 15.40
N PRO A 159 -19.98 4.38 16.43
CA PRO A 159 -20.15 4.96 17.77
C PRO A 159 -18.82 5.27 18.47
N ALA A 160 -17.74 4.60 18.12
CA ALA A 160 -16.40 4.83 18.68
C ALA A 160 -15.70 6.07 18.13
N GLY A 161 -16.23 6.72 17.07
CA GLY A 161 -15.66 7.94 16.50
C GLY A 161 -14.19 7.79 16.04
N GLY A 162 -13.78 6.56 15.71
CA GLY A 162 -12.40 6.21 15.36
C GLY A 162 -11.95 6.84 14.04
N TRP A 163 -10.65 7.06 13.92
CA TRP A 163 -10.00 7.47 12.70
C TRP A 163 -9.45 6.23 12.00
N VAL A 164 -10.25 5.64 11.12
CA VAL A 164 -9.90 4.40 10.43
C VAL A 164 -9.25 4.70 9.08
N THR A 165 -8.16 4.01 8.79
CA THR A 165 -7.40 4.15 7.56
C THR A 165 -7.98 3.30 6.44
N THR A 166 -7.77 3.74 5.20
CA THR A 166 -7.95 2.97 3.96
C THR A 166 -6.83 3.29 2.99
N HIS A 167 -6.73 2.53 1.90
CA HIS A 167 -5.57 2.51 1.01
C HIS A 167 -4.30 2.15 1.80
N GLY A 168 -3.11 2.51 1.32
CA GLY A 168 -1.91 2.11 2.01
C GLY A 168 -0.65 2.30 1.18
N LEU A 169 0.05 1.22 0.90
CA LEU A 169 1.32 1.22 0.19
C LEU A 169 1.34 0.24 -0.98
N ALA A 170 2.25 0.52 -1.92
CA ALA A 170 2.53 -0.30 -3.08
C ALA A 170 4.06 -0.44 -3.20
N LEU A 171 4.58 -1.66 -2.98
CA LEU A 171 5.99 -2.02 -3.08
C LEU A 171 6.26 -2.68 -4.43
N ASN A 172 7.17 -2.12 -5.20
CA ASN A 172 7.61 -2.68 -6.47
C ASN A 172 8.54 -3.88 -6.22
N VAL A 173 8.07 -5.09 -6.55
CA VAL A 173 8.83 -6.32 -6.38
C VAL A 173 9.41 -6.78 -7.72
N THR A 174 8.54 -7.18 -8.65
CA THR A 174 8.88 -7.65 -10.00
C THR A 174 7.99 -7.01 -11.06
N VAL A 175 7.35 -5.90 -10.71
CA VAL A 175 6.44 -5.17 -11.61
C VAL A 175 7.20 -4.61 -12.81
N ASP A 176 6.58 -4.67 -13.99
CA ASP A 176 7.11 -4.03 -15.19
C ASP A 176 7.12 -2.51 -15.02
N LEU A 177 8.31 -1.94 -14.97
CA LEU A 177 8.53 -0.52 -14.73
C LEU A 177 8.20 0.37 -15.94
N GLU A 178 8.06 -0.18 -17.16
CA GLU A 178 7.68 0.57 -18.37
C GLU A 178 6.28 1.21 -18.24
N TRP A 179 5.41 0.64 -17.41
CA TRP A 179 4.10 1.23 -17.13
C TRP A 179 4.20 2.63 -16.52
N PHE A 180 5.22 2.90 -15.70
CA PHE A 180 5.42 4.20 -15.08
C PHE A 180 5.90 5.28 -16.04
N GLU A 181 6.43 4.90 -17.22
CA GLU A 181 6.83 5.84 -18.27
C GLU A 181 5.65 6.58 -18.89
N ARG A 182 4.42 6.05 -18.73
CA ARG A 182 3.18 6.64 -19.26
C ARG A 182 2.65 7.79 -18.41
N ILE A 183 3.21 7.98 -17.23
CA ILE A 183 2.82 8.99 -16.23
C ILE A 183 4.03 9.74 -15.69
N VAL A 184 3.80 10.82 -14.97
CA VAL A 184 4.77 11.45 -14.08
C VAL A 184 4.40 11.04 -12.65
N PRO A 185 5.02 9.99 -12.06
CA PRO A 185 4.58 9.44 -10.79
C PRO A 185 4.63 10.50 -9.69
N CYS A 186 3.50 10.77 -9.04
CA CYS A 186 3.38 11.75 -7.96
C CYS A 186 3.81 13.19 -8.33
N GLY A 187 3.88 13.54 -9.65
CA GLY A 187 4.33 14.85 -10.09
C GLY A 187 5.84 15.12 -9.89
N ILE A 188 6.64 14.07 -9.67
CA ILE A 188 8.09 14.17 -9.43
C ILE A 188 8.82 13.72 -10.70
N GLY A 189 8.91 14.63 -11.68
CA GLY A 189 9.43 14.33 -13.02
C GLY A 189 10.93 14.05 -13.13
N GLU A 190 11.71 14.38 -12.09
CA GLU A 190 13.17 14.23 -12.08
C GLU A 190 13.65 12.94 -11.40
N ARG A 191 12.73 12.09 -10.94
CA ARG A 191 13.05 10.88 -10.18
C ARG A 191 12.42 9.65 -10.83
N GLY A 192 13.20 8.57 -10.90
CA GLY A 192 12.77 7.28 -11.42
C GLY A 192 11.93 6.46 -10.43
N VAL A 193 11.54 5.31 -10.91
CA VAL A 193 10.99 4.21 -10.10
C VAL A 193 11.86 2.99 -10.27
N THR A 194 11.96 2.19 -9.21
CA THR A 194 12.74 0.96 -9.21
C THR A 194 11.97 -0.18 -8.57
N SER A 195 12.52 -1.39 -8.56
CA SER A 195 11.94 -2.59 -7.96
C SER A 195 13.02 -3.46 -7.31
N ILE A 196 12.60 -4.42 -6.48
CA ILE A 196 13.54 -5.41 -5.92
C ILE A 196 14.26 -6.14 -7.05
N GLU A 197 13.52 -6.59 -8.07
CA GLU A 197 14.13 -7.27 -9.22
C GLU A 197 15.14 -6.39 -9.95
N SER A 198 14.81 -5.14 -10.25
CA SER A 198 15.69 -4.23 -10.97
C SER A 198 17.01 -3.99 -10.23
N LEU A 199 16.98 -3.91 -8.90
CA LEU A 199 18.17 -3.63 -8.08
C LEU A 199 19.02 -4.85 -7.80
N THR A 200 18.41 -6.04 -7.68
CA THR A 200 19.11 -7.22 -7.17
C THR A 200 19.23 -8.35 -8.20
N GLY A 201 18.48 -8.30 -9.29
CA GLY A 201 18.30 -9.41 -10.22
C GLY A 201 17.48 -10.59 -9.67
N GLN A 202 17.00 -10.52 -8.41
CA GLN A 202 16.19 -11.55 -7.80
C GLN A 202 14.71 -11.35 -8.16
N ARG A 203 13.99 -12.46 -8.35
CA ARG A 203 12.54 -12.47 -8.61
C ARG A 203 11.81 -13.21 -7.48
N PRO A 204 11.74 -12.62 -6.27
CA PRO A 204 11.03 -13.26 -5.17
C PRO A 204 9.53 -13.38 -5.49
N ARG A 205 8.88 -14.41 -4.95
CA ARG A 205 7.44 -14.53 -5.02
C ARG A 205 6.79 -13.42 -4.18
N LEU A 206 5.67 -12.89 -4.64
CA LEU A 206 4.96 -11.84 -3.88
C LEU A 206 4.54 -12.30 -2.49
N GLU A 207 4.15 -13.58 -2.35
CA GLU A 207 3.77 -14.17 -1.07
C GLU A 207 4.92 -14.14 -0.06
N ASP A 208 6.15 -14.46 -0.52
CA ASP A 208 7.33 -14.46 0.35
C ASP A 208 7.66 -13.05 0.83
N VAL A 209 7.55 -12.04 -0.06
CA VAL A 209 7.72 -10.64 0.29
C VAL A 209 6.59 -10.15 1.21
N ALA A 210 5.36 -10.64 0.98
CA ALA A 210 4.19 -10.31 1.80
C ALA A 210 4.34 -10.80 3.24
N GLU A 211 4.95 -11.97 3.45
CA GLU A 211 5.24 -12.48 4.80
C GLU A 211 6.22 -11.58 5.55
N VAL A 212 7.30 -11.15 4.89
CA VAL A 212 8.28 -10.23 5.49
C VAL A 212 7.63 -8.86 5.79
N LEU A 213 6.85 -8.33 4.85
CA LEU A 213 6.16 -7.05 5.03
C LEU A 213 5.09 -7.13 6.13
N ARG A 214 4.37 -8.25 6.23
CA ARG A 214 3.41 -8.52 7.31
C ARG A 214 4.07 -8.39 8.68
N ASP A 215 5.19 -9.07 8.87
CA ASP A 215 5.87 -9.09 10.16
C ASP A 215 6.43 -7.70 10.49
N ALA A 216 7.02 -7.01 9.51
CA ALA A 216 7.47 -5.64 9.67
C ALA A 216 6.33 -4.68 10.01
N LEU A 217 5.15 -4.82 9.37
CA LEU A 217 3.96 -4.01 9.68
C LEU A 217 3.43 -4.30 11.10
N GLY A 218 3.41 -5.57 11.52
CA GLY A 218 3.04 -5.94 12.88
C GLY A 218 3.93 -5.23 13.92
N ASP A 219 5.23 -5.29 13.71
CA ASP A 219 6.22 -4.66 14.60
C ASP A 219 6.05 -3.13 14.70
N VAL A 220 6.05 -2.44 13.54
CA VAL A 220 6.02 -0.96 13.52
C VAL A 220 4.67 -0.39 13.99
N LEU A 221 3.59 -1.14 13.84
CA LEU A 221 2.27 -0.77 14.35
C LEU A 221 2.02 -1.23 15.79
N GLY A 222 2.96 -1.98 16.39
CA GLY A 222 2.81 -2.54 17.74
C GLY A 222 1.64 -3.49 17.85
N ARG A 223 1.48 -4.38 16.87
CA ARG A 223 0.36 -5.34 16.78
C ARG A 223 0.87 -6.77 16.78
N GLU A 224 0.12 -7.64 17.47
CA GLU A 224 0.28 -9.07 17.32
C GLU A 224 -0.38 -9.54 16.01
N VAL A 225 0.40 -10.17 15.15
CA VAL A 225 -0.05 -10.65 13.85
C VAL A 225 -0.89 -11.92 14.00
N ARG A 226 -2.09 -11.91 13.41
CA ARG A 226 -2.91 -13.09 13.23
C ARG A 226 -3.21 -13.29 11.75
N VAL A 227 -2.66 -14.34 11.14
CA VAL A 227 -2.96 -14.69 9.76
C VAL A 227 -4.37 -15.30 9.70
N VAL A 228 -5.20 -14.79 8.81
CA VAL A 228 -6.58 -15.24 8.61
C VAL A 228 -6.83 -15.60 7.15
N GLU A 229 -7.78 -16.50 6.91
CA GLU A 229 -8.20 -16.83 5.56
C GLU A 229 -8.89 -15.64 4.89
N SER A 230 -8.70 -15.49 3.58
CA SER A 230 -9.30 -14.41 2.79
C SER A 230 -10.83 -14.33 2.94
N ALA A 231 -11.50 -15.48 3.04
CA ALA A 231 -12.95 -15.56 3.25
C ALA A 231 -13.44 -14.86 4.53
N MET A 232 -12.62 -14.82 5.57
CA MET A 232 -12.98 -14.14 6.83
C MET A 232 -13.06 -12.62 6.68
N VAL A 233 -12.28 -12.05 5.78
CA VAL A 233 -12.21 -10.59 5.56
C VAL A 233 -13.07 -10.13 4.39
N THR A 234 -13.21 -10.96 3.34
CA THR A 234 -13.98 -10.61 2.14
C THR A 234 -15.44 -11.10 2.18
N GLY A 235 -15.75 -12.05 3.06
CA GLY A 235 -17.05 -12.74 3.10
C GLY A 235 -17.26 -13.70 1.91
N ARG A 236 -16.23 -13.95 1.10
CA ARG A 236 -16.26 -14.85 -0.07
C ARG A 236 -15.00 -15.71 -0.08
N ALA A 237 -15.15 -16.97 -0.51
CA ALA A 237 -13.99 -17.78 -0.86
C ALA A 237 -13.33 -17.19 -2.11
N MET A 238 -12.06 -16.77 -2.00
CA MET A 238 -11.28 -16.34 -3.16
C MET A 238 -10.85 -17.57 -3.96
N PRO A 239 -10.77 -17.49 -5.30
CA PRO A 239 -10.22 -18.59 -6.08
C PRO A 239 -8.78 -18.86 -5.61
N ALA A 240 -8.42 -20.16 -5.60
CA ALA A 240 -7.02 -20.54 -5.32
C ALA A 240 -6.08 -19.90 -6.36
N PRO A 241 -4.86 -19.51 -5.95
CA PRO A 241 -3.88 -18.87 -6.82
C PRO A 241 -3.46 -19.74 -8.00
#